data_da6646ce719385718a06136a157d5be7
#
_entry.id   da6646ce719385718a06136a157d5be7
#
_cell.length_a   1.000
_cell.length_b   1.000
_cell.length_c   1.000
_cell.angle_alpha   90.00
_cell.angle_beta   90.00
_cell.angle_gamma   90.00
#
_symmetry.space_group_name_H-M   'P 1'
#
loop_
_entity.id
_entity.type
_entity.pdbx_description
1 polymer ?
#
loop_
_entity_poly.entity_id
_entity_poly.type
_entity_poly.pdbx_seq_one_letter_code
_entity_poly.pdbx_strand_id
1 'polypeptide(L)'
;MPVIDVQVHPFDRNHPGRPWASPSHGLDSATGEEMVAAMNRVGVDGAIMVSSFSAYEYDPSYALEVYNTYPDKFRVVTPVDATNPAIDDVVAKWAATPGARGIRIRMRDGLPMDADHPGLNRAFAAAAKHGLPVNLLCWGILDKGLPHIQRHRDTVIVIDHLGLLQPARPPVPADVWADLPKLLALAFDPPLCVTAPLPLW
;
A
#
# COMPACT_ATOMS: atom_id res chain seq x y z
N MET A 1 12.13 -10.53 -19.75
CA MET A 1 11.11 -10.62 -18.69
C MET A 1 10.95 -9.21 -18.14
N PRO A 2 9.75 -8.65 -18.04
CA PRO A 2 9.59 -7.29 -17.52
C PRO A 2 10.02 -7.19 -16.04
N VAL A 3 10.63 -6.06 -15.69
CA VAL A 3 11.00 -5.70 -14.33
C VAL A 3 9.95 -4.72 -13.81
N ILE A 4 9.26 -5.09 -12.73
CA ILE A 4 8.16 -4.29 -12.16
C ILE A 4 8.53 -3.88 -10.74
N ASP A 5 8.50 -2.58 -10.46
CA ASP A 5 8.56 -2.08 -9.08
C ASP A 5 7.17 -2.25 -8.45
N VAL A 6 7.10 -2.95 -7.33
CA VAL A 6 5.81 -3.32 -6.73
C VAL A 6 5.28 -2.30 -5.73
N GLN A 7 6.04 -1.22 -5.44
CA GLN A 7 5.56 -0.19 -4.51
C GLN A 7 6.27 1.15 -4.70
N VAL A 8 5.62 2.07 -5.40
CA VAL A 8 6.03 3.48 -5.50
C VAL A 8 4.89 4.40 -5.06
N HIS A 9 5.22 5.60 -4.62
CA HIS A 9 4.23 6.58 -4.15
C HIS A 9 4.26 7.84 -5.02
N PRO A 10 3.26 8.08 -5.88
CA PRO A 10 3.18 9.32 -6.64
C PRO A 10 2.63 10.45 -5.77
N PHE A 11 3.25 11.62 -5.87
CA PHE A 11 2.72 12.86 -5.30
C PHE A 11 3.29 14.08 -6.02
N ASP A 12 2.46 15.10 -6.16
CA ASP A 12 2.83 16.40 -6.70
C ASP A 12 3.39 17.31 -5.60
N ARG A 13 3.97 18.41 -5.97
CA ARG A 13 4.39 19.46 -5.03
C ARG A 13 3.19 19.96 -4.22
N ASN A 14 3.44 20.29 -2.96
CA ASN A 14 2.41 20.91 -2.13
C ASN A 14 2.06 22.31 -2.67
N HIS A 15 0.81 22.52 -3.05
CA HIS A 15 0.30 23.81 -3.54
C HIS A 15 -1.20 23.97 -3.27
N PRO A 16 -1.76 25.20 -3.33
CA PRO A 16 -3.17 25.43 -2.99
C PRO A 16 -4.19 24.63 -3.79
N GLY A 17 -3.89 24.25 -5.04
CA GLY A 17 -4.77 23.42 -5.88
C GLY A 17 -4.72 21.93 -5.53
N ARG A 18 -3.66 21.47 -4.81
CA ARG A 18 -3.47 20.09 -4.35
C ARG A 18 -2.67 20.09 -3.03
N PRO A 19 -3.30 20.53 -1.94
CA PRO A 19 -2.62 20.62 -0.65
C PRO A 19 -2.33 19.22 -0.10
N TRP A 20 -1.19 19.06 0.57
CA TRP A 20 -0.88 17.84 1.29
C TRP A 20 -1.58 17.81 2.66
N ALA A 21 -2.07 16.65 3.03
CA ALA A 21 -2.66 16.39 4.35
C ALA A 21 -1.61 16.44 5.47
N SER A 22 -0.37 16.04 5.16
CA SER A 22 0.76 16.05 6.11
C SER A 22 2.04 16.53 5.43
N PRO A 23 2.95 17.21 6.15
CA PRO A 23 4.24 17.60 5.60
C PRO A 23 5.03 16.38 5.14
N SER A 24 5.65 16.47 3.97
CA SER A 24 6.63 15.48 3.53
C SER A 24 7.96 15.67 4.28
N HIS A 25 8.63 14.56 4.56
CA HIS A 25 9.97 14.54 5.16
C HIS A 25 11.02 14.01 4.18
N GLY A 26 10.86 14.29 2.92
CA GLY A 26 11.74 13.77 1.87
C GLY A 26 11.73 14.65 0.62
N LEU A 27 11.33 14.06 -0.50
CA LEU A 27 11.25 14.75 -1.78
C LEU A 27 10.10 15.78 -1.77
N ASP A 28 10.27 16.85 -2.55
CA ASP A 28 9.22 17.85 -2.78
C ASP A 28 8.14 17.34 -3.73
N SER A 29 8.46 16.34 -4.55
CA SER A 29 7.55 15.68 -5.49
C SER A 29 8.07 14.29 -5.88
N ALA A 30 7.16 13.45 -6.34
CA ALA A 30 7.42 12.23 -7.09
C ALA A 30 6.34 12.13 -8.17
N THR A 31 6.47 12.95 -9.21
CA THR A 31 5.49 13.01 -10.29
C THR A 31 5.57 11.79 -11.19
N GLY A 32 4.53 11.55 -11.99
CA GLY A 32 4.53 10.47 -12.98
C GLY A 32 5.70 10.58 -13.96
N GLU A 33 6.04 11.78 -14.39
CA GLU A 33 7.17 12.05 -15.28
C GLU A 33 8.52 11.72 -14.60
N GLU A 34 8.72 12.20 -13.37
CA GLU A 34 9.93 11.91 -12.58
C GLU A 34 10.11 10.40 -12.35
N MET A 35 9.02 9.68 -12.04
CA MET A 35 9.04 8.24 -11.87
C MET A 35 9.39 7.51 -13.17
N VAL A 36 8.76 7.86 -14.29
CA VAL A 36 9.07 7.25 -15.59
C VAL A 36 10.52 7.51 -15.98
N ALA A 37 11.03 8.74 -15.76
CA ALA A 37 12.42 9.05 -16.01
C ALA A 37 13.37 8.23 -15.11
N ALA A 38 13.03 8.03 -13.84
CA ALA A 38 13.82 7.20 -12.92
C ALA A 38 13.80 5.72 -13.34
N MET A 39 12.63 5.15 -13.64
CA MET A 39 12.46 3.79 -14.11
C MET A 39 13.27 3.51 -15.37
N ASN A 40 13.20 4.39 -16.36
CA ASN A 40 13.95 4.25 -17.60
C ASN A 40 15.47 4.21 -17.39
N ARG A 41 16.00 5.00 -16.42
CA ARG A 41 17.45 5.00 -16.10
C ARG A 41 17.96 3.68 -15.54
N VAL A 42 17.09 2.93 -14.85
CA VAL A 42 17.49 1.67 -14.17
C VAL A 42 16.88 0.42 -14.79
N GLY A 43 16.19 0.55 -15.93
CA GLY A 43 15.62 -0.59 -16.66
C GLY A 43 14.39 -1.21 -16.00
N VAL A 44 13.57 -0.42 -15.27
CA VAL A 44 12.29 -0.83 -14.74
C VAL A 44 11.20 -0.56 -15.77
N ASP A 45 10.43 -1.58 -16.13
CA ASP A 45 9.44 -1.51 -17.21
C ASP A 45 8.10 -0.91 -16.78
N GLY A 46 7.70 -1.12 -15.52
CA GLY A 46 6.44 -0.63 -14.97
C GLY A 46 6.46 -0.61 -13.44
N ALA A 47 5.42 -0.02 -12.82
CA ALA A 47 5.31 0.00 -11.38
C ALA A 47 3.86 -0.10 -10.87
N ILE A 48 3.71 -0.59 -9.64
CA ILE A 48 2.48 -0.51 -8.86
C ILE A 48 2.57 0.75 -7.99
N MET A 49 1.75 1.75 -8.31
CA MET A 49 1.63 2.95 -7.50
C MET A 49 0.71 2.69 -6.31
N VAL A 50 1.16 2.97 -5.12
CA VAL A 50 0.30 3.07 -3.94
C VAL A 50 0.03 4.54 -3.70
N SER A 51 -1.23 4.99 -3.80
CA SER A 51 -1.61 6.39 -3.56
C SER A 51 -1.02 6.89 -2.24
N SER A 52 -0.36 8.06 -2.28
CA SER A 52 0.39 8.60 -1.14
C SER A 52 -0.55 9.05 -0.02
N PHE A 53 -0.63 8.27 1.05
CA PHE A 53 -1.49 8.60 2.19
C PHE A 53 -1.04 9.88 2.92
N SER A 54 0.25 10.10 3.05
CA SER A 54 0.77 11.30 3.70
C SER A 54 0.40 12.58 2.95
N ALA A 55 0.35 12.49 1.62
CA ALA A 55 -0.05 13.62 0.80
C ALA A 55 -1.57 13.76 0.69
N TYR A 56 -2.29 12.66 0.44
CA TYR A 56 -3.70 12.74 -0.01
C TYR A 56 -4.66 11.86 0.77
N GLU A 57 -4.23 11.22 1.86
CA GLU A 57 -5.03 10.31 2.67
C GLU A 57 -5.68 9.21 1.82
N TYR A 58 -7.00 9.19 1.76
CA TYR A 58 -7.78 8.19 1.01
C TYR A 58 -8.14 8.64 -0.42
N ASP A 59 -7.64 9.79 -0.87
CA ASP A 59 -7.89 10.30 -2.22
C ASP A 59 -6.89 9.73 -3.24
N PRO A 60 -7.30 8.88 -4.19
CA PRO A 60 -6.43 8.33 -5.22
C PRO A 60 -6.32 9.22 -6.47
N SER A 61 -6.93 10.41 -6.49
CA SER A 61 -7.10 11.22 -7.70
C SER A 61 -5.78 11.48 -8.42
N TYR A 62 -4.71 11.81 -7.71
CA TYR A 62 -3.41 12.05 -8.32
C TYR A 62 -2.79 10.78 -8.92
N ALA A 63 -2.87 9.66 -8.23
CA ALA A 63 -2.38 8.40 -8.76
C ALA A 63 -3.15 7.97 -10.02
N LEU A 64 -4.46 8.23 -10.08
CA LEU A 64 -5.28 8.00 -11.28
C LEU A 64 -4.92 8.95 -12.42
N GLU A 65 -4.60 10.21 -12.14
CA GLU A 65 -4.11 11.17 -13.13
C GLU A 65 -2.79 10.69 -13.77
N VAL A 66 -1.85 10.23 -12.93
CA VAL A 66 -0.60 9.62 -13.41
C VAL A 66 -0.87 8.36 -14.23
N TYR A 67 -1.75 7.47 -13.76
CA TYR A 67 -2.15 6.29 -14.52
C TYR A 67 -2.76 6.66 -15.88
N ASN A 68 -3.66 7.64 -15.94
CA ASN A 68 -4.28 8.07 -17.20
C ASN A 68 -3.27 8.63 -18.20
N THR A 69 -2.19 9.23 -17.71
CA THR A 69 -1.10 9.76 -18.55
C THR A 69 -0.17 8.63 -19.03
N TYR A 70 0.07 7.61 -18.20
CA TYR A 70 1.01 6.51 -18.49
C TYR A 70 0.35 5.13 -18.24
N PRO A 71 -0.73 4.77 -18.95
CA PRO A 71 -1.52 3.58 -18.65
C PRO A 71 -0.76 2.27 -18.87
N ASP A 72 0.27 2.26 -19.70
CA ASP A 72 1.11 1.08 -19.96
C ASP A 72 2.19 0.88 -18.89
N LYS A 73 2.50 1.93 -18.12
CA LYS A 73 3.57 1.91 -17.11
C LYS A 73 3.05 1.59 -15.71
N PHE A 74 1.84 2.02 -15.37
CA PHE A 74 1.40 2.01 -13.98
C PHE A 74 0.09 1.24 -13.74
N ARG A 75 -0.06 0.76 -12.51
CA ARG A 75 -1.32 0.29 -11.91
C ARG A 75 -1.41 0.87 -10.51
N VAL A 76 -2.63 0.95 -9.97
CA VAL A 76 -2.88 1.72 -8.75
C VAL A 76 -3.46 0.85 -7.64
N VAL A 77 -2.89 1.00 -6.46
CA VAL A 77 -3.42 0.54 -5.17
C VAL A 77 -3.82 1.77 -4.36
N THR A 78 -5.02 1.78 -3.77
CA THR A 78 -5.49 2.90 -2.96
C THR A 78 -5.66 2.53 -1.49
N PRO A 79 -5.27 3.40 -0.55
CA PRO A 79 -5.68 3.29 0.84
C PRO A 79 -7.20 3.38 0.96
N VAL A 80 -7.78 2.60 1.88
CA VAL A 80 -9.21 2.65 2.18
C VAL A 80 -9.44 2.89 3.67
N ASP A 81 -10.50 3.63 3.99
CA ASP A 81 -10.94 3.85 5.35
C ASP A 81 -11.87 2.71 5.79
N ALA A 82 -11.36 1.79 6.61
CA ALA A 82 -12.14 0.69 7.14
C ALA A 82 -13.23 1.13 8.15
N THR A 83 -13.21 2.39 8.61
CA THR A 83 -14.29 2.94 9.47
C THR A 83 -15.48 3.45 8.66
N ASN A 84 -15.32 3.60 7.36
CA ASN A 84 -16.40 4.05 6.47
C ASN A 84 -17.54 3.02 6.47
N PRO A 85 -18.78 3.37 6.82
CA PRO A 85 -19.92 2.45 6.81
C PRO A 85 -20.23 1.92 5.39
N ALA A 86 -19.85 2.64 4.34
CA ALA A 86 -20.03 2.28 2.94
C ALA A 86 -18.77 1.60 2.32
N ILE A 87 -17.91 0.98 3.12
CA ILE A 87 -16.63 0.41 2.65
C ILE A 87 -16.82 -0.60 1.52
N ASP A 88 -17.87 -1.40 1.56
CA ASP A 88 -18.20 -2.37 0.50
C ASP A 88 -18.40 -1.67 -0.86
N ASP A 89 -19.16 -0.57 -0.87
CA ASP A 89 -19.42 0.22 -2.09
C ASP A 89 -18.16 0.95 -2.56
N VAL A 90 -17.34 1.45 -1.62
CA VAL A 90 -16.04 2.08 -1.92
C VAL A 90 -15.13 1.09 -2.64
N VAL A 91 -14.99 -0.13 -2.13
CA VAL A 91 -14.17 -1.17 -2.73
C VAL A 91 -14.74 -1.63 -4.08
N ALA A 92 -16.06 -1.80 -4.18
CA ALA A 92 -16.74 -2.17 -5.44
C ALA A 92 -16.51 -1.11 -6.52
N LYS A 93 -16.69 0.17 -6.19
CA LYS A 93 -16.43 1.29 -7.11
C LYS A 93 -14.96 1.34 -7.52
N TRP A 94 -14.05 1.13 -6.58
CA TRP A 94 -12.62 1.08 -6.86
C TRP A 94 -12.27 -0.06 -7.83
N ALA A 95 -12.80 -1.26 -7.60
CA ALA A 95 -12.57 -2.41 -8.47
C ALA A 95 -13.00 -2.17 -9.92
N ALA A 96 -14.04 -1.35 -10.14
CA ALA A 96 -14.51 -0.95 -11.47
C ALA A 96 -13.69 0.20 -12.09
N THR A 97 -12.76 0.80 -11.35
CA THR A 97 -11.95 1.93 -11.81
C THR A 97 -10.82 1.45 -12.71
N PRO A 98 -10.65 2.00 -13.93
CA PRO A 98 -9.52 1.68 -14.78
C PRO A 98 -8.18 1.89 -14.07
N GLY A 99 -7.27 0.91 -14.17
CA GLY A 99 -5.98 0.96 -13.52
C GLY A 99 -5.94 0.43 -12.08
N ALA A 100 -7.07 0.28 -11.40
CA ALA A 100 -7.15 -0.31 -10.07
C ALA A 100 -6.62 -1.77 -10.05
N ARG A 101 -5.78 -2.11 -9.04
CA ARG A 101 -5.20 -3.45 -8.87
C ARG A 101 -5.15 -3.94 -7.43
N GLY A 102 -5.56 -3.14 -6.47
CA GLY A 102 -5.59 -3.52 -5.06
C GLY A 102 -6.05 -2.40 -4.16
N ILE A 103 -6.29 -2.72 -2.92
CA ILE A 103 -6.52 -1.74 -1.85
C ILE A 103 -5.41 -1.82 -0.83
N ARG A 104 -5.23 -0.77 -0.04
CA ARG A 104 -4.29 -0.76 1.08
C ARG A 104 -5.02 -0.55 2.39
N ILE A 105 -4.82 -1.47 3.34
CA ILE A 105 -5.25 -1.33 4.72
C ILE A 105 -4.04 -0.93 5.55
N ARG A 106 -4.20 0.16 6.32
CA ARG A 106 -3.14 0.68 7.18
C ARG A 106 -3.49 0.38 8.64
N MET A 107 -2.61 -0.34 9.30
CA MET A 107 -2.70 -0.66 10.72
C MET A 107 -1.67 0.18 11.47
N ARG A 108 -2.14 1.12 12.30
CA ARG A 108 -1.30 1.99 13.12
C ARG A 108 -2.15 2.64 14.21
N ASP A 109 -1.51 3.27 15.19
CA ASP A 109 -2.20 4.00 16.25
C ASP A 109 -3.23 4.99 15.67
N GLY A 110 -4.41 4.99 16.26
CA GLY A 110 -5.55 5.78 15.83
C GLY A 110 -6.37 5.20 14.68
N LEU A 111 -5.97 4.08 14.10
CA LEU A 111 -6.73 3.35 13.08
C LEU A 111 -7.13 1.96 13.59
N PRO A 112 -8.17 1.32 13.01
CA PRO A 112 -8.56 -0.04 13.35
C PRO A 112 -7.43 -1.04 13.15
N MET A 113 -7.19 -1.89 14.16
CA MET A 113 -6.18 -2.96 14.11
C MET A 113 -6.73 -4.31 14.61
N ASP A 114 -7.88 -4.29 15.28
CA ASP A 114 -8.47 -5.48 15.85
C ASP A 114 -9.03 -6.38 14.74
N ALA A 115 -8.69 -7.68 14.79
CA ALA A 115 -9.18 -8.67 13.85
C ALA A 115 -10.72 -8.82 13.88
N ASP A 116 -11.37 -8.44 14.97
CA ASP A 116 -12.83 -8.46 15.10
C ASP A 116 -13.50 -7.17 14.63
N HIS A 117 -12.72 -6.16 14.23
CA HIS A 117 -13.27 -4.89 13.74
C HIS A 117 -14.13 -5.11 12.49
N PRO A 118 -15.44 -4.76 12.53
CA PRO A 118 -16.38 -5.14 11.46
C PRO A 118 -16.05 -4.47 10.12
N GLY A 119 -15.55 -3.24 10.14
CA GLY A 119 -15.17 -2.54 8.93
C GLY A 119 -13.93 -3.13 8.25
N LEU A 120 -12.92 -3.59 9.01
CA LEU A 120 -11.78 -4.32 8.45
C LEU A 120 -12.26 -5.62 7.80
N ASN A 121 -13.09 -6.41 8.48
CA ASN A 121 -13.62 -7.65 7.95
C ASN A 121 -14.41 -7.42 6.66
N ARG A 122 -15.22 -6.35 6.58
CA ARG A 122 -15.93 -5.97 5.34
C ARG A 122 -14.96 -5.57 4.23
N ALA A 123 -13.92 -4.78 4.54
CA ALA A 123 -12.93 -4.37 3.53
C ALA A 123 -12.21 -5.57 2.91
N PHE A 124 -11.77 -6.54 3.73
CA PHE A 124 -11.16 -7.78 3.24
C PHE A 124 -12.14 -8.62 2.42
N ALA A 125 -13.37 -8.81 2.90
CA ALA A 125 -14.40 -9.57 2.19
C ALA A 125 -14.76 -8.91 0.84
N ALA A 126 -14.89 -7.60 0.80
CA ALA A 126 -15.14 -6.86 -0.44
C ALA A 126 -13.96 -6.99 -1.41
N ALA A 127 -12.72 -6.93 -0.93
CA ALA A 127 -11.53 -7.13 -1.75
C ALA A 127 -11.52 -8.53 -2.37
N ALA A 128 -11.77 -9.59 -1.57
CA ALA A 128 -11.89 -10.97 -2.05
C ALA A 128 -12.98 -11.10 -3.14
N LYS A 129 -14.18 -10.56 -2.86
CA LYS A 129 -15.32 -10.58 -3.80
C LYS A 129 -14.98 -9.98 -5.16
N HIS A 130 -14.14 -8.95 -5.19
CA HIS A 130 -13.76 -8.25 -6.42
C HIS A 130 -12.39 -8.66 -6.96
N GLY A 131 -11.74 -9.68 -6.38
CA GLY A 131 -10.42 -10.17 -6.80
C GLY A 131 -9.30 -9.15 -6.63
N LEU A 132 -9.43 -8.23 -5.67
CA LEU A 132 -8.41 -7.22 -5.37
C LEU A 132 -7.47 -7.73 -4.27
N PRO A 133 -6.15 -7.76 -4.49
CA PRO A 133 -5.19 -7.91 -3.42
C PRO A 133 -5.30 -6.80 -2.37
N VAL A 134 -4.97 -7.15 -1.12
CA VAL A 134 -4.93 -6.21 -0.01
C VAL A 134 -3.48 -6.00 0.42
N ASN A 135 -2.94 -4.81 0.16
CA ASN A 135 -1.68 -4.38 0.76
C ASN A 135 -1.91 -4.08 2.24
N LEU A 136 -1.31 -4.88 3.11
CA LEU A 136 -1.44 -4.75 4.56
C LEU A 136 -0.21 -4.05 5.13
N LEU A 137 -0.37 -2.80 5.52
CA LEU A 137 0.66 -2.06 6.22
C LEU A 137 0.54 -2.26 7.73
N CYS A 138 1.28 -3.24 8.25
CA CYS A 138 1.41 -3.55 9.68
C CYS A 138 2.86 -3.36 10.17
N TRP A 139 3.46 -2.26 9.81
CA TRP A 139 4.86 -1.91 10.00
C TRP A 139 5.27 -1.90 11.48
N GLY A 140 6.09 -2.88 11.88
CA GLY A 140 6.54 -3.09 13.26
C GLY A 140 5.47 -3.62 14.23
N ILE A 141 4.32 -4.01 13.71
CA ILE A 141 3.21 -4.60 14.47
C ILE A 141 2.64 -5.84 13.76
N LEU A 142 3.52 -6.68 13.24
CA LEU A 142 3.14 -7.87 12.47
C LEU A 142 2.18 -8.78 13.26
N ASP A 143 2.34 -8.88 14.59
CA ASP A 143 1.44 -9.64 15.46
C ASP A 143 -0.03 -9.17 15.38
N LYS A 144 -0.27 -7.89 15.03
CA LYS A 144 -1.62 -7.37 14.79
C LYS A 144 -2.14 -7.72 13.39
N GLY A 145 -1.23 -7.93 12.43
CA GLY A 145 -1.58 -8.34 11.07
C GLY A 145 -1.91 -9.82 10.95
N LEU A 146 -1.24 -10.68 11.72
CA LEU A 146 -1.37 -12.14 11.67
C LEU A 146 -2.82 -12.66 11.76
N PRO A 147 -3.66 -12.20 12.71
CA PRO A 147 -5.04 -12.67 12.82
C PRO A 147 -5.87 -12.36 11.58
N HIS A 148 -5.62 -11.23 10.88
CA HIS A 148 -6.31 -10.90 9.64
C HIS A 148 -5.89 -11.82 8.50
N ILE A 149 -4.60 -12.12 8.38
CA ILE A 149 -4.06 -13.04 7.39
C ILE A 149 -4.66 -14.44 7.57
N GLN A 150 -4.75 -14.89 8.81
CA GLN A 150 -5.31 -16.21 9.15
C GLN A 150 -6.83 -16.29 8.90
N ARG A 151 -7.55 -15.18 9.07
CA ARG A 151 -9.01 -15.12 8.92
C ARG A 151 -9.45 -15.02 7.45
N HIS A 152 -8.72 -14.25 6.63
CA HIS A 152 -9.14 -13.89 5.27
C HIS A 152 -8.37 -14.68 4.21
N ARG A 153 -8.49 -16.02 4.24
CA ARG A 153 -7.76 -16.96 3.38
C ARG A 153 -8.16 -16.90 1.90
N ASP A 154 -9.28 -16.33 1.57
CA ASP A 154 -9.78 -16.09 0.23
C ASP A 154 -9.30 -14.76 -0.38
N THR A 155 -8.57 -13.97 0.40
CA THR A 155 -7.98 -12.69 -0.02
C THR A 155 -6.47 -12.84 -0.24
N VAL A 156 -5.98 -12.41 -1.41
CA VAL A 156 -4.52 -12.26 -1.60
C VAL A 156 -4.04 -11.10 -0.74
N ILE A 157 -3.19 -11.38 0.24
CA ILE A 157 -2.64 -10.36 1.13
C ILE A 157 -1.18 -10.10 0.74
N VAL A 158 -0.83 -8.82 0.61
CA VAL A 158 0.53 -8.35 0.35
C VAL A 158 1.02 -7.61 1.59
N ILE A 159 1.98 -8.17 2.32
CA ILE A 159 2.54 -7.50 3.50
C ILE A 159 3.54 -6.44 3.03
N ASP A 160 3.22 -5.17 3.31
CA ASP A 160 4.09 -4.05 2.99
C ASP A 160 5.34 -4.02 3.87
N HIS A 161 6.49 -3.76 3.27
CA HIS A 161 7.78 -3.56 3.96
C HIS A 161 8.17 -4.73 4.88
N LEU A 162 7.84 -5.96 4.49
CA LEU A 162 8.07 -7.17 5.29
C LEU A 162 7.35 -7.16 6.67
N GLY A 163 6.50 -6.18 6.94
CA GLY A 163 5.92 -5.95 8.28
C GLY A 163 6.93 -5.53 9.35
N LEU A 164 8.20 -5.33 8.98
CA LEU A 164 9.30 -5.04 9.91
C LEU A 164 9.41 -3.55 10.21
N LEU A 165 9.73 -3.21 11.46
CA LEU A 165 9.99 -1.83 11.86
C LEU A 165 11.40 -1.40 11.40
N GLN A 166 11.45 -0.63 10.33
CA GLN A 166 12.69 -0.08 9.77
C GLN A 166 12.59 1.45 9.65
N PRO A 167 12.66 2.19 10.76
CA PRO A 167 12.51 3.64 10.74
C PRO A 167 13.63 4.29 9.94
N ALA A 168 13.27 5.25 9.08
CA ALA A 168 14.23 6.03 8.30
C ALA A 168 15.11 6.95 9.15
N ARG A 169 14.76 7.17 10.43
CA ARG A 169 15.47 8.04 11.40
C ARG A 169 15.58 7.37 12.76
N PRO A 170 16.62 7.64 13.53
CA PRO A 170 16.75 7.17 14.91
C PRO A 170 15.55 7.61 15.78
N PRO A 171 15.18 6.83 16.83
CA PRO A 171 15.86 5.61 17.25
C PRO A 171 15.55 4.41 16.37
N VAL A 172 16.57 3.61 16.03
CA VAL A 172 16.43 2.36 15.30
C VAL A 172 16.36 1.22 16.33
N PRO A 173 15.45 0.22 16.18
CA PRO A 173 15.43 -0.96 17.04
C PRO A 173 16.80 -1.65 17.08
N ALA A 174 17.14 -2.25 18.22
CA ALA A 174 18.40 -3.00 18.37
C ALA A 174 18.50 -4.17 17.39
N ASP A 175 17.36 -4.80 17.07
CA ASP A 175 17.23 -5.80 16.03
C ASP A 175 16.03 -5.45 15.13
N VAL A 176 16.30 -4.94 13.93
CA VAL A 176 15.27 -4.60 12.92
C VAL A 176 14.67 -5.83 12.26
N TRP A 177 15.26 -7.01 12.47
CA TRP A 177 14.86 -8.28 11.88
C TRP A 177 14.14 -9.22 12.87
N ALA A 178 13.89 -8.76 14.10
CA ALA A 178 13.31 -9.58 15.17
C ALA A 178 12.01 -10.30 14.76
N ASP A 179 11.19 -9.69 13.94
CA ASP A 179 9.92 -10.27 13.46
C ASP A 179 10.06 -11.09 12.15
N LEU A 180 11.24 -11.14 11.54
CA LEU A 180 11.46 -11.90 10.30
C LEU A 180 11.08 -13.39 10.42
N PRO A 181 11.38 -14.11 11.51
CA PRO A 181 10.96 -15.50 11.67
C PRO A 181 9.43 -15.68 11.60
N LYS A 182 8.65 -14.72 12.14
CA LYS A 182 7.18 -14.75 12.07
C LYS A 182 6.70 -14.61 10.63
N LEU A 183 7.32 -13.70 9.88
CA LEU A 183 7.01 -13.51 8.47
C LEU A 183 7.35 -14.77 7.64
N LEU A 184 8.52 -15.35 7.85
CA LEU A 184 8.94 -16.55 7.14
C LEU A 184 8.02 -17.74 7.42
N ALA A 185 7.49 -17.86 8.64
CA ALA A 185 6.50 -18.88 8.97
C ALA A 185 5.20 -18.75 8.15
N LEU A 186 4.85 -17.53 7.69
CA LEU A 186 3.69 -17.29 6.83
C LEU A 186 3.97 -17.62 5.36
N ALA A 187 5.23 -17.64 4.91
CA ALA A 187 5.59 -17.82 3.50
C ALA A 187 5.14 -19.18 2.93
N PHE A 188 4.87 -20.14 3.80
CA PHE A 188 4.34 -21.47 3.43
C PHE A 188 2.81 -21.55 3.47
N ASP A 189 2.12 -20.42 3.67
CA ASP A 189 0.68 -20.33 3.89
C ASP A 189 0.03 -19.44 2.80
N PRO A 190 -0.23 -19.98 1.58
CA PRO A 190 -0.81 -19.21 0.48
C PRO A 190 -2.27 -18.80 0.77
N PRO A 191 -2.76 -17.68 0.22
CA PRO A 191 -2.13 -16.82 -0.78
C PRO A 191 -1.49 -15.55 -0.17
N LEU A 192 -0.25 -15.64 0.24
CA LEU A 192 0.50 -14.52 0.81
C LEU A 192 1.60 -14.04 -0.14
N CYS A 193 1.69 -12.73 -0.31
CA CYS A 193 2.81 -12.05 -0.96
C CYS A 193 3.49 -11.10 0.02
N VAL A 194 4.72 -10.72 -0.25
CA VAL A 194 5.47 -9.79 0.60
C VAL A 194 6.22 -8.80 -0.28
N THR A 195 6.16 -7.51 0.07
CA THR A 195 7.02 -6.50 -0.55
C THR A 195 8.21 -6.21 0.34
N ALA A 196 9.41 -6.18 -0.24
CA ALA A 196 10.60 -5.74 0.47
C ALA A 196 10.65 -4.20 0.52
N PRO A 197 11.15 -3.59 1.61
CA PRO A 197 11.40 -2.17 1.62
C PRO A 197 12.53 -1.85 0.64
N LEU A 198 12.34 -0.79 -0.15
CA LEU A 198 13.49 -0.14 -0.77
C LEU A 198 14.18 0.71 0.31
N PRO A 199 15.51 0.69 0.38
CA PRO A 199 16.20 1.62 1.27
C PRO A 199 15.87 3.05 0.86
N LEU A 200 15.27 3.79 1.79
CA LEU A 200 15.05 5.23 1.63
C LEU A 200 16.39 5.92 1.83
N TRP A 201 17.09 6.22 0.75
CA TRP A 201 18.28 7.08 0.72
C TRP A 201 17.87 8.52 0.49
#